data_9ba73b49dc7e202ed74517ad0d4d4945
#
_entry.id   9ba73b49dc7e202ed74517ad0d4d4945
#
_cell.length_a   1.000
_cell.length_b   1.000
_cell.length_c   1.000
_cell.angle_alpha   90.00
_cell.angle_beta   90.00
_cell.angle_gamma   90.00
#
_symmetry.space_group_name_H-M   'P 1'
#
loop_
_entity.id
_entity.type
_entity.pdbx_description
1 polymer ?
#
loop_
_entity_poly.entity_id
_entity_poly.type
_entity_poly.pdbx_seq_one_letter_code
_entity_poly.pdbx_strand_id
1 'polypeptide(L)'
;NWATAAWQSRSWQGPAGLGVFAVRTGAHWHNPLPHNDSSKVPQSFSIPLALASAVALENFTKDYVESQNRIKEFKIAITQFLVNDIGGAMLVGDLHRDSPFLMSALVNDIDAEKLVNDLNQRGIFVDSGSACNSSNLQPSHVLAAMGLPTAGNIRLTIHPHTTQENIDILLKNLKELVAEQRL
;
A
#
# COMPACT_ATOMS: atom_id res chain seq x y z
N ASN A 1 11.38 5.96 16.96
CA ASN A 1 12.74 6.50 17.01
C ASN A 1 13.44 6.18 15.68
N TRP A 2 13.79 7.17 14.88
CA TRP A 2 14.48 7.01 13.59
C TRP A 2 15.70 7.92 13.54
N ALA A 3 16.75 7.52 12.83
CA ALA A 3 17.93 8.34 12.56
C ALA A 3 17.85 8.97 11.17
N THR A 4 17.37 8.21 10.20
CA THR A 4 17.14 8.63 8.82
C THR A 4 15.77 8.16 8.35
N ALA A 5 15.18 8.88 7.40
CA ALA A 5 13.95 8.48 6.73
C ALA A 5 13.96 8.95 5.28
N ALA A 6 13.38 8.16 4.40
CA ALA A 6 13.31 8.45 2.97
C ALA A 6 11.88 8.32 2.46
N TRP A 7 11.48 9.24 1.60
CA TRP A 7 10.19 9.23 0.94
C TRP A 7 10.35 9.58 -0.53
N GLN A 8 9.40 9.15 -1.32
CA GLN A 8 9.20 9.63 -2.68
C GLN A 8 8.00 10.58 -2.72
N SER A 9 8.08 11.58 -3.56
CA SER A 9 7.01 12.59 -3.72
C SER A 9 5.63 11.97 -4.01
N ARG A 10 5.59 10.85 -4.71
CA ARG A 10 4.37 10.09 -4.99
C ARG A 10 3.62 9.62 -3.74
N SER A 11 4.29 9.49 -2.59
CA SER A 11 3.65 9.09 -1.33
C SER A 11 2.62 10.10 -0.83
N TRP A 12 2.68 11.35 -1.30
CA TRP A 12 1.68 12.40 -1.04
C TRP A 12 1.12 13.00 -2.34
N GLN A 13 1.03 12.16 -3.39
CA GLN A 13 0.45 12.51 -4.69
C GLN A 13 1.24 13.58 -5.47
N GLY A 14 2.48 13.80 -5.13
CA GLY A 14 3.39 14.67 -5.86
C GLY A 14 3.95 14.01 -7.12
N PRO A 15 4.68 14.77 -7.94
CA PRO A 15 5.24 14.27 -9.19
C PRO A 15 6.28 13.16 -8.94
N ALA A 16 6.41 12.26 -9.91
CA ALA A 16 7.52 11.30 -9.93
C ALA A 16 8.86 12.01 -10.16
N GLY A 17 9.96 11.37 -9.75
CA GLY A 17 11.31 11.87 -10.01
C GLY A 17 11.91 12.72 -8.89
N LEU A 18 11.20 12.91 -7.77
CA LEU A 18 11.73 13.56 -6.58
C LEU A 18 11.68 12.60 -5.38
N GLY A 19 12.83 12.45 -4.70
CA GLY A 19 12.94 11.83 -3.38
C GLY A 19 13.24 12.86 -2.30
N VAL A 20 12.74 12.62 -1.11
CA VAL A 20 13.07 13.39 0.10
C VAL A 20 13.78 12.45 1.08
N PHE A 21 14.92 12.90 1.56
CA PHE A 21 15.70 12.18 2.55
C PHE A 21 15.90 13.07 3.78
N ALA A 22 15.43 12.62 4.92
CA ALA A 22 15.59 13.35 6.18
C ALA A 22 16.60 12.64 7.08
N VAL A 23 17.44 13.44 7.70
CA VAL A 23 18.40 13.01 8.69
C VAL A 23 18.12 13.76 9.98
N ARG A 24 17.91 13.03 11.07
CA ARG A 24 17.66 13.66 12.38
C ARG A 24 18.91 14.38 12.86
N THR A 25 18.74 15.55 13.44
CA THR A 25 19.84 16.30 14.07
C THR A 25 20.55 15.41 15.09
N GLY A 26 21.86 15.34 15.01
CA GLY A 26 22.72 14.52 15.86
C GLY A 26 22.83 13.04 15.44
N ALA A 27 22.20 12.61 14.36
CA ALA A 27 22.46 11.28 13.80
C ALA A 27 23.83 11.22 13.15
N HIS A 28 24.55 10.13 13.40
CA HIS A 28 25.80 9.83 12.69
C HIS A 28 25.49 9.38 11.28
N TRP A 29 25.50 10.31 10.34
CA TRP A 29 25.25 10.05 8.93
C TRP A 29 26.23 10.83 8.06
N HIS A 30 26.74 10.19 7.04
CA HIS A 30 27.60 10.80 6.03
C HIS A 30 26.95 10.67 4.67
N ASN A 31 26.85 11.79 3.92
CA ASN A 31 26.32 11.75 2.57
C ASN A 31 27.27 10.99 1.64
N PRO A 32 26.86 9.85 1.06
CA PRO A 32 27.69 9.09 0.14
C PRO A 32 27.78 9.75 -1.26
N LEU A 33 26.90 10.72 -1.55
CA LEU A 33 26.89 11.39 -2.85
C LEU A 33 27.83 12.61 -2.86
N PRO A 34 28.46 12.91 -4.00
CA PRO A 34 29.26 14.11 -4.14
C PRO A 34 28.45 15.37 -3.83
N HIS A 35 28.96 16.23 -2.98
CA HIS A 35 28.37 17.53 -2.62
C HIS A 35 29.50 18.51 -2.31
N ASN A 36 29.30 19.79 -2.68
CA ASN A 36 30.33 20.82 -2.56
C ASN A 36 30.08 21.81 -1.42
N ASP A 37 28.98 21.66 -0.69
CA ASP A 37 28.59 22.60 0.34
C ASP A 37 28.10 21.91 1.62
N SER A 38 27.85 22.72 2.63
CA SER A 38 27.32 22.29 3.92
C SER A 38 25.87 21.81 3.86
N SER A 39 25.12 22.13 2.80
CA SER A 39 23.73 21.74 2.63
C SER A 39 23.56 20.26 2.35
N LYS A 40 24.64 19.61 1.88
CA LYS A 40 24.65 18.18 1.56
C LYS A 40 23.59 17.74 0.55
N VAL A 41 23.11 18.67 -0.24
CA VAL A 41 22.13 18.45 -1.31
C VAL A 41 22.87 18.10 -2.59
N PRO A 42 22.43 17.14 -3.40
CA PRO A 42 22.97 16.90 -4.73
C PRO A 42 22.96 18.19 -5.56
N GLN A 43 24.01 18.43 -6.33
CA GLN A 43 24.17 19.67 -7.11
C GLN A 43 23.09 19.92 -8.17
N SER A 44 22.36 18.87 -8.56
CA SER A 44 21.30 18.96 -9.53
C SER A 44 20.02 18.28 -9.04
N PHE A 45 19.04 19.07 -8.69
CA PHE A 45 17.67 18.61 -8.51
C PHE A 45 16.71 19.52 -9.27
N SER A 46 15.57 18.99 -9.66
CA SER A 46 14.58 19.76 -10.41
C SER A 46 13.81 20.69 -9.46
N ILE A 47 14.05 21.99 -9.54
CA ILE A 47 13.28 22.98 -8.79
C ILE A 47 11.78 22.91 -9.11
N PRO A 48 11.33 22.82 -10.37
CA PRO A 48 9.91 22.65 -10.66
C PRO A 48 9.28 21.43 -9.99
N LEU A 49 9.97 20.28 -9.98
CA LEU A 49 9.48 19.09 -9.29
C LEU A 49 9.43 19.28 -7.78
N ALA A 50 10.42 19.97 -7.19
CA ALA A 50 10.45 20.28 -5.76
C ALA A 50 9.28 21.17 -5.35
N LEU A 51 9.00 22.22 -6.12
CA LEU A 51 7.87 23.12 -5.87
C LEU A 51 6.52 22.40 -6.03
N ALA A 52 6.35 21.64 -7.10
CA ALA A 52 5.14 20.85 -7.31
C ALA A 52 4.93 19.82 -6.20
N SER A 53 6.01 19.19 -5.73
CA SER A 53 5.97 18.25 -4.62
C SER A 53 5.59 18.94 -3.29
N ALA A 54 6.09 20.16 -3.05
CA ALA A 54 5.75 20.93 -1.86
C ALA A 54 4.26 21.30 -1.83
N VAL A 55 3.72 21.77 -2.95
CA VAL A 55 2.28 22.07 -3.09
C VAL A 55 1.43 20.82 -2.89
N ALA A 56 1.84 19.68 -3.46
CA ALA A 56 1.15 18.42 -3.27
C ALA A 56 1.15 17.99 -1.79
N LEU A 57 2.29 18.13 -1.10
CA LEU A 57 2.40 17.81 0.33
C LEU A 57 1.51 18.73 1.17
N GLU A 58 1.49 20.02 0.87
CA GLU A 58 0.60 20.96 1.55
C GLU A 58 -0.87 20.57 1.41
N ASN A 59 -1.30 20.24 0.20
CA ASN A 59 -2.67 19.77 -0.03
C ASN A 59 -2.96 18.44 0.67
N PHE A 60 -2.05 17.49 0.61
CA PHE A 60 -2.18 16.19 1.27
C PHE A 60 -2.34 16.34 2.80
N THR A 61 -1.65 17.30 3.42
CA THR A 61 -1.71 17.52 4.87
C THR A 61 -2.99 18.22 5.33
N LYS A 62 -3.67 18.97 4.46
CA LYS A 62 -4.93 19.66 4.82
C LYS A 62 -6.03 18.70 5.24
N ASP A 63 -6.18 17.60 4.49
CA ASP A 63 -7.26 16.62 4.70
C ASP A 63 -6.75 15.31 5.32
N TYR A 64 -5.51 15.33 5.82
CA TYR A 64 -4.83 14.12 6.27
C TYR A 64 -5.60 13.36 7.36
N VAL A 65 -6.04 14.05 8.40
CA VAL A 65 -6.73 13.42 9.55
C VAL A 65 -8.06 12.82 9.12
N GLU A 66 -8.84 13.55 8.33
CA GLU A 66 -10.13 13.09 7.83
C GLU A 66 -9.95 11.87 6.91
N SER A 67 -9.00 11.95 5.97
CA SER A 67 -8.67 10.84 5.07
C SER A 67 -8.22 9.59 5.85
N GLN A 68 -7.41 9.75 6.89
CA GLN A 68 -6.96 8.65 7.72
C GLN A 68 -8.12 7.98 8.47
N ASN A 69 -9.05 8.75 9.01
CA ASN A 69 -10.22 8.22 9.70
C ASN A 69 -11.11 7.43 8.73
N ARG A 70 -11.41 7.99 7.56
CA ARG A 70 -12.19 7.32 6.51
C ARG A 70 -11.53 6.02 6.04
N ILE A 71 -10.23 6.03 5.79
CA ILE A 71 -9.49 4.81 5.38
C ILE A 71 -9.55 3.75 6.48
N LYS A 72 -9.43 4.15 7.75
CA LYS A 72 -9.55 3.23 8.87
C LYS A 72 -10.94 2.59 8.95
N GLU A 73 -11.99 3.36 8.74
CA GLU A 73 -13.37 2.85 8.66
C GLU A 73 -13.51 1.84 7.52
N PHE A 74 -12.99 2.13 6.33
CA PHE A 74 -12.97 1.21 5.21
C PHE A 74 -12.22 -0.09 5.52
N LYS A 75 -11.05 0.00 6.15
CA LYS A 75 -10.30 -1.20 6.57
C LYS A 75 -11.10 -2.07 7.54
N ILE A 76 -11.80 -1.45 8.49
CA ILE A 76 -12.67 -2.17 9.43
C ILE A 76 -13.81 -2.85 8.68
N ALA A 77 -14.49 -2.14 7.79
CA ALA A 77 -15.60 -2.68 7.00
C ALA A 77 -15.15 -3.85 6.11
N ILE A 78 -14.02 -3.71 5.40
CA ILE A 78 -13.45 -4.78 4.57
C ILE A 78 -13.07 -5.99 5.44
N THR A 79 -12.47 -5.77 6.60
CA THR A 79 -12.10 -6.86 7.51
C THR A 79 -13.32 -7.62 8.01
N GLN A 80 -14.37 -6.91 8.44
CA GLN A 80 -15.62 -7.52 8.88
C GLN A 80 -16.27 -8.35 7.77
N PHE A 81 -16.29 -7.81 6.57
CA PHE A 81 -16.82 -8.51 5.40
C PHE A 81 -16.01 -9.76 5.08
N LEU A 82 -14.69 -9.69 5.05
CA LEU A 82 -13.83 -10.84 4.78
C LEU A 82 -14.05 -11.96 5.80
N VAL A 83 -14.17 -11.62 7.08
CA VAL A 83 -14.37 -12.61 8.15
C VAL A 83 -15.77 -13.18 8.15
N ASN A 84 -16.81 -12.34 7.96
CA ASN A 84 -18.19 -12.75 8.17
C ASN A 84 -18.86 -13.28 6.89
N ASP A 85 -18.53 -12.68 5.73
CA ASP A 85 -19.23 -12.95 4.47
C ASP A 85 -18.47 -13.87 3.51
N ILE A 86 -17.13 -13.83 3.53
CA ILE A 86 -16.33 -14.68 2.64
C ILE A 86 -16.10 -16.06 3.24
N GLY A 87 -15.97 -16.16 4.57
CA GLY A 87 -15.60 -17.41 5.24
C GLY A 87 -14.18 -17.88 4.86
N GLY A 88 -13.44 -18.44 5.80
CA GLY A 88 -12.07 -18.90 5.55
C GLY A 88 -11.12 -17.79 5.11
N ALA A 89 -11.44 -16.56 5.43
CA ALA A 89 -10.57 -15.40 5.20
C ALA A 89 -10.01 -14.90 6.54
N MET A 90 -8.77 -14.40 6.49
CA MET A 90 -8.11 -13.78 7.64
C MET A 90 -7.30 -12.57 7.22
N LEU A 91 -7.26 -11.56 8.08
CA LEU A 91 -6.36 -10.43 7.90
C LEU A 91 -4.94 -10.82 8.28
N VAL A 92 -3.96 -10.37 7.49
CA VAL A 92 -2.54 -10.50 7.79
C VAL A 92 -2.06 -9.20 8.43
N GLY A 93 -1.54 -9.28 9.66
CA GLY A 93 -1.03 -8.12 10.38
C GLY A 93 -1.99 -7.58 11.43
N ASP A 94 -1.78 -6.36 11.87
CA ASP A 94 -2.53 -5.67 12.93
C ASP A 94 -3.14 -4.37 12.39
N LEU A 95 -4.47 -4.28 12.37
CA LEU A 95 -5.21 -3.10 11.90
C LEU A 95 -4.80 -1.78 12.56
N HIS A 96 -4.25 -1.84 13.79
CA HIS A 96 -3.90 -0.64 14.56
C HIS A 96 -2.44 -0.22 14.40
N ARG A 97 -1.58 -1.13 13.98
CA ARG A 97 -0.13 -0.90 13.88
C ARG A 97 0.39 -0.83 12.45
N ASP A 98 -0.35 -1.40 11.52
CA ASP A 98 0.04 -1.48 10.12
C ASP A 98 -0.18 -0.16 9.38
N SER A 99 0.37 -0.09 8.16
CA SER A 99 0.15 1.04 7.27
C SER A 99 -1.33 1.38 7.16
N PRO A 100 -1.72 2.65 7.31
CA PRO A 100 -3.11 3.03 7.15
C PRO A 100 -3.66 2.73 5.74
N PHE A 101 -2.82 2.77 4.72
CA PHE A 101 -3.21 2.64 3.32
C PHE A 101 -3.19 1.22 2.78
N LEU A 102 -2.48 0.31 3.44
CA LEU A 102 -2.26 -1.03 2.96
C LEU A 102 -2.93 -2.05 3.87
N MET A 103 -3.55 -3.05 3.29
CA MET A 103 -3.99 -4.24 4.01
C MET A 103 -3.70 -5.50 3.19
N SER A 104 -3.43 -6.59 3.88
CA SER A 104 -3.18 -7.89 3.31
C SER A 104 -4.14 -8.88 3.94
N ALA A 105 -4.76 -9.72 3.13
CA ALA A 105 -5.66 -10.76 3.59
C ALA A 105 -5.32 -12.09 2.93
N LEU A 106 -5.56 -13.16 3.65
CA LEU A 106 -5.52 -14.52 3.13
C LEU A 106 -6.95 -15.02 2.98
N VAL A 107 -7.25 -15.59 1.84
CA VAL A 107 -8.53 -16.23 1.54
C VAL A 107 -8.24 -17.69 1.17
N ASN A 108 -8.81 -18.61 1.92
CA ASN A 108 -8.58 -20.04 1.69
C ASN A 108 -9.31 -20.52 0.43
N ASP A 109 -8.76 -21.56 -0.18
CA ASP A 109 -9.37 -22.28 -1.30
C ASP A 109 -9.66 -21.43 -2.53
N ILE A 110 -8.73 -20.48 -2.81
CA ILE A 110 -8.76 -19.68 -4.03
C ILE A 110 -7.37 -19.59 -4.68
N ASP A 111 -7.38 -19.37 -5.98
CA ASP A 111 -6.24 -18.89 -6.74
C ASP A 111 -6.23 -17.35 -6.71
N ALA A 112 -5.30 -16.78 -5.94
CA ALA A 112 -5.21 -15.32 -5.79
C ALA A 112 -4.83 -14.61 -7.10
N GLU A 113 -4.04 -15.23 -7.98
CA GLU A 113 -3.67 -14.62 -9.27
C GLU A 113 -4.87 -14.57 -10.19
N LYS A 114 -5.65 -15.67 -10.25
CA LYS A 114 -6.90 -15.70 -11.00
C LYS A 114 -7.87 -14.63 -10.46
N LEU A 115 -8.04 -14.54 -9.13
CA LEU A 115 -8.91 -13.54 -8.51
C LEU A 115 -8.49 -12.10 -8.88
N VAL A 116 -7.19 -11.79 -8.80
CA VAL A 116 -6.64 -10.48 -9.19
C VAL A 116 -6.92 -10.19 -10.67
N ASN A 117 -6.73 -11.15 -11.56
CA ASN A 117 -7.00 -11.01 -12.98
C ASN A 117 -8.50 -10.78 -13.26
N ASP A 118 -9.38 -11.54 -12.61
CA ASP A 118 -10.84 -11.41 -12.78
C ASP A 118 -11.34 -10.05 -12.24
N LEU A 119 -10.82 -9.58 -11.11
CA LEU A 119 -11.10 -8.24 -10.59
C LEU A 119 -10.61 -7.15 -11.54
N ASN A 120 -9.40 -7.31 -12.10
CA ASN A 120 -8.83 -6.35 -13.06
C ASN A 120 -9.71 -6.24 -14.32
N GLN A 121 -10.26 -7.34 -14.83
CA GLN A 121 -11.21 -7.33 -15.94
C GLN A 121 -12.50 -6.56 -15.63
N ARG A 122 -12.87 -6.49 -14.35
CA ARG A 122 -14.01 -5.69 -13.85
C ARG A 122 -13.63 -4.24 -13.48
N GLY A 123 -12.38 -3.81 -13.78
CA GLY A 123 -11.86 -2.47 -13.47
C GLY A 123 -11.48 -2.26 -12.00
N ILE A 124 -11.29 -3.34 -11.24
CA ILE A 124 -10.91 -3.29 -9.82
C ILE A 124 -9.46 -3.72 -9.69
N PHE A 125 -8.59 -2.78 -9.35
CA PHE A 125 -7.15 -3.00 -9.30
C PHE A 125 -6.70 -3.34 -7.88
N VAL A 126 -6.36 -4.59 -7.66
CA VAL A 126 -5.78 -5.12 -6.43
C VAL A 126 -4.50 -5.88 -6.78
N ASP A 127 -3.78 -6.34 -5.78
CA ASP A 127 -2.53 -7.05 -5.99
C ASP A 127 -2.54 -8.40 -5.24
N SER A 128 -1.68 -9.32 -5.66
CA SER A 128 -1.42 -10.57 -4.95
C SER A 128 -0.01 -10.54 -4.33
N GLY A 129 0.21 -11.32 -3.28
CA GLY A 129 1.52 -11.39 -2.62
C GLY A 129 2.66 -11.88 -3.52
N SER A 130 2.35 -12.52 -4.65
CA SER A 130 3.30 -13.06 -5.64
C SER A 130 3.69 -12.04 -6.72
N ALA A 131 3.02 -10.90 -6.85
CA ALA A 131 3.19 -9.95 -7.96
C ALA A 131 4.61 -9.36 -8.11
N CYS A 132 5.43 -9.36 -7.07
CA CYS A 132 6.81 -8.88 -7.17
C CYS A 132 7.77 -9.90 -7.82
N ASN A 133 7.33 -11.13 -8.06
CA ASN A 133 8.13 -12.22 -8.63
C ASN A 133 7.51 -12.80 -9.91
N SER A 134 7.00 -11.93 -10.78
CA SER A 134 6.33 -12.33 -12.04
C SER A 134 7.16 -13.21 -12.99
N SER A 135 8.45 -13.38 -12.71
CA SER A 135 9.32 -14.31 -13.46
C SER A 135 9.57 -15.66 -12.75
N ASN A 136 9.27 -15.76 -11.46
CA ASN A 136 9.41 -16.99 -10.68
C ASN A 136 8.22 -17.09 -9.72
N LEU A 137 7.26 -17.94 -9.99
CA LEU A 137 6.09 -18.30 -9.19
C LEU A 137 6.47 -18.74 -7.73
N GLN A 138 7.27 -17.95 -7.03
CA GLN A 138 7.72 -18.30 -5.70
C GLN A 138 6.76 -17.77 -4.64
N PRO A 139 6.39 -18.63 -3.67
CA PRO A 139 5.56 -18.23 -2.55
C PRO A 139 6.15 -17.04 -1.80
N SER A 140 5.31 -16.19 -1.21
CA SER A 140 5.75 -15.05 -0.41
C SER A 140 6.63 -15.51 0.75
N HIS A 141 7.94 -15.23 0.67
CA HIS A 141 8.89 -15.53 1.75
C HIS A 141 8.54 -14.80 3.06
N VAL A 142 7.86 -13.66 2.97
CA VAL A 142 7.41 -12.89 4.14
C VAL A 142 6.30 -13.65 4.87
N LEU A 143 5.28 -14.11 4.16
CA LEU A 143 4.20 -14.92 4.77
C LEU A 143 4.74 -16.22 5.34
N ALA A 144 5.64 -16.89 4.62
CA ALA A 144 6.30 -18.09 5.10
C ALA A 144 7.09 -17.84 6.41
N ALA A 145 7.84 -16.73 6.48
CA ALA A 145 8.58 -16.33 7.68
C ALA A 145 7.65 -15.97 8.86
N MET A 146 6.43 -15.52 8.58
CA MET A 146 5.39 -15.29 9.58
C MET A 146 4.65 -16.58 9.99
N GLY A 147 4.96 -17.71 9.39
CA GLY A 147 4.25 -18.99 9.65
C GLY A 147 2.83 -19.02 9.06
N LEU A 148 2.54 -18.19 8.06
CA LEU A 148 1.24 -18.07 7.43
C LEU A 148 1.19 -18.81 6.09
N PRO A 149 -0.02 -19.22 5.62
CA PRO A 149 -0.20 -19.72 4.27
C PRO A 149 0.32 -18.71 3.23
N THR A 150 0.95 -19.22 2.20
CA THR A 150 1.49 -18.39 1.12
C THR A 150 0.58 -18.29 -0.10
N ALA A 151 -0.43 -19.15 -0.17
CA ALA A 151 -1.49 -19.14 -1.19
C ALA A 151 -2.67 -18.26 -0.72
N GLY A 152 -3.48 -17.80 -1.67
CA GLY A 152 -4.70 -17.04 -1.37
C GLY A 152 -4.47 -15.62 -0.86
N ASN A 153 -3.27 -15.07 -0.96
CA ASN A 153 -2.97 -13.72 -0.48
C ASN A 153 -3.44 -12.65 -1.48
N ILE A 154 -4.24 -11.73 -0.98
CA ILE A 154 -4.63 -10.50 -1.68
C ILE A 154 -4.14 -9.27 -0.91
N ARG A 155 -3.69 -8.25 -1.64
CA ARG A 155 -3.27 -6.96 -1.08
C ARG A 155 -4.16 -5.86 -1.63
N LEU A 156 -4.69 -5.07 -0.72
CA LEU A 156 -5.54 -3.93 -1.02
C LEU A 156 -4.82 -2.65 -0.62
N THR A 157 -4.77 -1.70 -1.53
CA THR A 157 -4.27 -0.35 -1.25
C THR A 157 -5.45 0.60 -1.29
N ILE A 158 -5.79 1.19 -0.15
CA ILE A 158 -6.88 2.15 -0.03
C ILE A 158 -6.30 3.55 -0.19
N HIS A 159 -6.69 4.23 -1.26
CA HIS A 159 -6.21 5.56 -1.55
C HIS A 159 -7.02 6.63 -0.79
N PRO A 160 -6.45 7.81 -0.45
CA PRO A 160 -7.20 8.91 0.18
C PRO A 160 -8.47 9.34 -0.57
N HIS A 161 -8.51 9.14 -1.89
CA HIS A 161 -9.70 9.44 -2.72
C HIS A 161 -10.63 8.24 -2.95
N THR A 162 -10.38 7.10 -2.31
CA THR A 162 -11.30 5.97 -2.36
C THR A 162 -12.65 6.38 -1.75
N THR A 163 -13.74 6.09 -2.44
CA THR A 163 -15.09 6.39 -2.02
C THR A 163 -15.78 5.16 -1.41
N GLN A 164 -16.90 5.37 -0.71
CA GLN A 164 -17.73 4.26 -0.24
C GLN A 164 -18.21 3.39 -1.39
N GLU A 165 -18.61 3.98 -2.51
CA GLU A 165 -19.02 3.26 -3.70
C GLU A 165 -17.93 2.34 -4.25
N ASN A 166 -16.66 2.77 -4.23
CA ASN A 166 -15.53 1.92 -4.63
C ASN A 166 -15.41 0.70 -3.71
N ILE A 167 -15.60 0.88 -2.40
CA ILE A 167 -15.57 -0.22 -1.43
C ILE A 167 -16.74 -1.18 -1.67
N ASP A 168 -17.94 -0.68 -1.86
CA ASP A 168 -19.14 -1.50 -2.11
C ASP A 168 -19.00 -2.34 -3.38
N ILE A 169 -18.45 -1.75 -4.45
CA ILE A 169 -18.13 -2.45 -5.71
C ILE A 169 -17.09 -3.54 -5.47
N LEU A 170 -16.03 -3.25 -4.73
CA LEU A 170 -14.99 -4.22 -4.38
C LEU A 170 -15.58 -5.41 -3.62
N LEU A 171 -16.32 -5.16 -2.54
CA LEU A 171 -16.87 -6.21 -1.68
C LEU A 171 -17.85 -7.11 -2.42
N LYS A 172 -18.73 -6.53 -3.24
CA LYS A 172 -19.66 -7.28 -4.08
C LYS A 172 -18.90 -8.23 -5.03
N ASN A 173 -17.93 -7.71 -5.77
CA ASN A 173 -17.18 -8.49 -6.74
C ASN A 173 -16.28 -9.55 -6.08
N LEU A 174 -15.69 -9.26 -4.92
CA LEU A 174 -14.94 -10.26 -4.15
C LEU A 174 -15.84 -11.44 -3.76
N LYS A 175 -17.05 -11.17 -3.27
CA LYS A 175 -17.99 -12.23 -2.87
C LYS A 175 -18.36 -13.13 -4.03
N GLU A 176 -18.69 -12.54 -5.17
CA GLU A 176 -19.05 -13.28 -6.39
C GLU A 176 -17.90 -14.17 -6.88
N LEU A 177 -16.72 -13.58 -7.07
CA LEU A 177 -15.56 -14.27 -7.63
C LEU A 177 -14.97 -15.34 -6.71
N VAL A 178 -14.98 -15.12 -5.40
CA VAL A 178 -14.57 -16.16 -4.45
C VAL A 178 -15.56 -17.33 -4.45
N ALA A 179 -16.85 -17.05 -4.51
CA ALA A 179 -17.87 -18.10 -4.62
C ALA A 179 -17.72 -18.92 -5.92
N GLU A 180 -17.45 -18.25 -7.04
CA GLU A 180 -17.21 -18.90 -8.34
C GLU A 180 -15.96 -19.81 -8.34
N GLN A 181 -14.93 -19.45 -7.59
CA GLN A 181 -13.71 -20.27 -7.50
C GLN A 181 -13.83 -21.48 -6.57
N ARG A 182 -14.80 -21.47 -5.65
CA ARG A 182 -15.03 -22.54 -4.68
C ARG A 182 -16.08 -23.55 -5.11
N LEU A 183 -16.69 -23.35 -6.28
CA LEU A 183 -17.65 -24.30 -6.91
C LEU A 183 -16.89 -25.38 -7.69
#